data_f9df5e2158e4c466f9a225de80470266
#
_entry.id   f9df5e2158e4c466f9a225de80470266
#
_cell.length_a   1.000
_cell.length_b   1.000
_cell.length_c   1.000
_cell.angle_alpha   90.00
_cell.angle_beta   90.00
_cell.angle_gamma   90.00
#
_symmetry.space_group_name_H-M   'P 1'
#
loop_
_entity.id
_entity.type
_entity.pdbx_description
1 polymer ?
#
loop_
_entity_poly.entity_id
_entity_poly.type
_entity_poly.pdbx_seq_one_letter_code
_entity_poly.pdbx_strand_id
1 'polypeptide(L)'
;VMMELGQPLHAFDAEKISGGLVIRRAGTEQKFTTLDGQERSLGADNLVVADDKHVLALAGTMGGLDSEISESTSRIALEAVRFDPISIAKNARSQKLSTEASRRLERAVDPALAEIASARATHLLVELGGATYVGTSTSGAIENLASIALNPGYISSRIGLEISESTVREKLELVGCVVSKDFSVQPPSWRPDLKSEADLSEEVARQIGYDKIPSSLPPRKTQAELSPRQKRRRVLAQSLVARGYAEVMTFPFVNEDLIKRMGFVGARAASYKLANPMSEDQPWLRPHLLPGLLEAARRNYGRGFKNFSLFEMGSIFRKSIDLKEGIFPETGKRPSDKEIAEIFASVPTQLSFLCGVLVGQVANDTWQGKQRNYDWSDAVGAVEVLLTLMGLNYKIERSDLAPWHPGRCAEFIVDGKPVAHAGELHPRVVAEFALPDRACAWGINLDALP
;
A
#
# COMPACT_ATOMS: atom_id res chain seq x y z
N VAL A 1 -7.50 27.37 -18.96
CA VAL A 1 -8.84 27.28 -18.34
C VAL A 1 -8.87 26.19 -17.27
N MET A 2 -8.46 24.95 -17.58
CA MET A 2 -8.45 23.87 -16.57
C MET A 2 -7.60 24.23 -15.34
N MET A 3 -6.43 24.83 -15.50
CA MET A 3 -5.58 25.30 -14.39
C MET A 3 -6.17 26.50 -13.65
N GLU A 4 -6.93 27.35 -14.36
CA GLU A 4 -7.57 28.55 -13.80
C GLU A 4 -8.84 28.20 -13.02
N LEU A 5 -9.71 27.38 -13.59
CA LEU A 5 -11.06 27.12 -13.09
C LEU A 5 -11.28 25.71 -12.54
N GLY A 6 -10.39 24.77 -12.83
CA GLY A 6 -10.54 23.37 -12.40
C GLY A 6 -11.33 22.47 -13.34
N GLN A 7 -11.99 23.01 -14.36
CA GLN A 7 -12.79 22.27 -15.34
C GLN A 7 -11.92 21.76 -16.49
N PRO A 8 -11.82 20.44 -16.70
CA PRO A 8 -11.24 19.88 -17.91
C PRO A 8 -12.09 20.21 -19.14
N LEU A 9 -11.44 20.48 -20.25
CA LEU A 9 -12.03 20.77 -21.52
C LEU A 9 -11.38 19.90 -22.60
N HIS A 10 -12.13 19.55 -23.65
CA HIS A 10 -11.58 18.88 -24.82
C HIS A 10 -12.06 19.58 -26.09
N ALA A 11 -11.21 19.62 -27.10
CA ALA A 11 -11.57 20.21 -28.40
C ALA A 11 -11.43 19.14 -29.49
N PHE A 12 -12.49 18.96 -30.24
CA PHE A 12 -12.55 18.09 -31.41
C PHE A 12 -12.49 18.91 -32.70
N ASP A 13 -11.90 18.37 -33.74
CA ASP A 13 -12.08 18.86 -35.11
C ASP A 13 -13.54 18.60 -35.54
N ALA A 14 -14.33 19.67 -35.66
CA ALA A 14 -15.76 19.57 -35.93
C ALA A 14 -16.06 18.97 -37.31
N GLU A 15 -15.12 19.03 -38.29
CA GLU A 15 -15.31 18.44 -39.60
C GLU A 15 -15.15 16.91 -39.60
N LYS A 16 -14.51 16.37 -38.55
CA LYS A 16 -14.34 14.91 -38.34
C LYS A 16 -15.49 14.28 -37.55
N ILE A 17 -16.46 15.07 -37.06
CA ILE A 17 -17.63 14.59 -36.32
C ILE A 17 -18.77 14.29 -37.31
N SER A 18 -19.30 13.07 -37.25
CA SER A 18 -20.47 12.65 -38.05
C SER A 18 -21.76 12.75 -37.26
N GLY A 19 -22.57 13.75 -37.50
CA GLY A 19 -23.83 13.99 -36.77
C GLY A 19 -23.59 14.71 -35.44
N GLY A 20 -24.12 14.21 -34.34
CA GLY A 20 -24.02 14.82 -33.01
C GLY A 20 -23.11 14.09 -32.06
N LEU A 21 -22.70 14.75 -30.98
CA LEU A 21 -21.95 14.10 -29.88
C LEU A 21 -22.92 13.33 -28.98
N VAL A 22 -22.58 12.08 -28.70
CA VAL A 22 -23.37 11.19 -27.83
C VAL A 22 -22.47 10.61 -26.73
N ILE A 23 -22.91 10.76 -25.49
CA ILE A 23 -22.27 10.11 -24.34
C ILE A 23 -22.95 8.77 -24.12
N ARG A 24 -22.20 7.66 -24.22
CA ARG A 24 -22.72 6.30 -24.07
C ARG A 24 -21.71 5.34 -23.52
N ARG A 25 -22.13 4.14 -23.11
CA ARG A 25 -21.22 3.01 -22.88
C ARG A 25 -20.70 2.48 -24.22
N ALA A 26 -19.48 1.98 -24.22
CA ALA A 26 -18.88 1.44 -25.44
C ALA A 26 -19.69 0.25 -26.03
N GLY A 27 -20.33 -0.55 -25.15
CA GLY A 27 -21.16 -1.68 -25.55
C GLY A 27 -20.33 -2.91 -25.89
N THR A 28 -20.23 -3.26 -27.17
CA THR A 28 -19.34 -4.34 -27.61
C THR A 28 -17.88 -3.90 -27.58
N GLU A 29 -16.95 -4.85 -27.46
CA GLU A 29 -15.51 -4.56 -27.49
C GLU A 29 -15.15 -3.83 -28.78
N GLN A 30 -14.52 -2.66 -28.63
CA GLN A 30 -14.14 -1.77 -29.72
C GLN A 30 -12.67 -1.40 -29.59
N LYS A 31 -11.96 -1.34 -30.71
CA LYS A 31 -10.61 -0.80 -30.78
C LYS A 31 -10.68 0.71 -31.00
N PHE A 32 -9.82 1.44 -30.32
CA PHE A 32 -9.79 2.87 -30.31
C PHE A 32 -8.36 3.38 -30.08
N THR A 33 -7.90 4.29 -30.92
CA THR A 33 -6.56 4.88 -30.79
C THR A 33 -6.66 6.20 -30.05
N THR A 34 -5.98 6.32 -28.92
CA THR A 34 -5.92 7.54 -28.12
C THR A 34 -4.85 8.51 -28.63
N LEU A 35 -4.91 9.79 -28.17
CA LEU A 35 -3.99 10.87 -28.56
C LEU A 35 -2.50 10.54 -28.31
N ASP A 36 -2.19 9.60 -27.41
CA ASP A 36 -0.84 9.10 -27.18
C ASP A 36 -0.38 8.05 -28.21
N GLY A 37 -1.18 7.82 -29.25
CA GLY A 37 -0.89 6.87 -30.33
C GLY A 37 -1.07 5.40 -29.95
N GLN A 38 -1.60 5.09 -28.78
CA GLN A 38 -1.81 3.71 -28.34
C GLN A 38 -3.19 3.17 -28.77
N GLU A 39 -3.21 2.00 -29.38
CA GLU A 39 -4.46 1.28 -29.61
C GLU A 39 -4.94 0.63 -28.31
N ARG A 40 -6.17 0.89 -27.94
CA ARG A 40 -6.80 0.40 -26.72
C ARG A 40 -8.04 -0.43 -27.04
N SER A 41 -8.24 -1.50 -26.31
CA SER A 41 -9.48 -2.29 -26.35
C SER A 41 -10.43 -1.74 -25.27
N LEU A 42 -11.57 -1.21 -25.71
CA LEU A 42 -12.61 -0.70 -24.83
C LEU A 42 -13.53 -1.86 -24.42
N GLY A 43 -13.69 -2.06 -23.11
CA GLY A 43 -14.70 -2.98 -22.58
C GLY A 43 -16.10 -2.37 -22.63
N ALA A 44 -17.13 -3.22 -22.55
CA ALA A 44 -18.54 -2.82 -22.65
C ALA A 44 -18.95 -1.67 -21.72
N ASP A 45 -18.38 -1.61 -20.52
CA ASP A 45 -18.70 -0.63 -19.47
C ASP A 45 -17.94 0.69 -19.58
N ASN A 46 -16.96 0.81 -20.50
CA ASN A 46 -16.25 2.06 -20.67
C ASN A 46 -17.21 3.17 -21.14
N LEU A 47 -17.15 4.32 -20.47
CA LEU A 47 -17.90 5.51 -20.88
C LEU A 47 -17.14 6.22 -21.98
N VAL A 48 -17.79 6.51 -23.08
CA VAL A 48 -17.19 7.14 -24.26
C VAL A 48 -17.98 8.35 -24.73
N VAL A 49 -17.28 9.28 -25.36
CA VAL A 49 -17.84 10.28 -26.23
C VAL A 49 -17.77 9.72 -27.64
N ALA A 50 -18.90 9.66 -28.31
CA ALA A 50 -19.03 9.11 -29.66
C ALA A 50 -19.83 10.04 -30.55
N ASP A 51 -19.73 9.83 -31.84
CA ASP A 51 -20.66 10.36 -32.84
C ASP A 51 -21.56 9.23 -33.38
N ASP A 52 -22.25 9.47 -34.49
CA ASP A 52 -23.13 8.48 -35.13
C ASP A 52 -22.37 7.24 -35.64
N LYS A 53 -21.08 7.32 -35.83
CA LYS A 53 -20.28 6.29 -36.48
C LYS A 53 -19.16 5.72 -35.60
N HIS A 54 -18.46 6.56 -34.83
CA HIS A 54 -17.20 6.22 -34.17
C HIS A 54 -17.15 6.67 -32.73
N VAL A 55 -16.22 6.07 -31.94
CA VAL A 55 -15.82 6.59 -30.66
C VAL A 55 -14.79 7.70 -30.88
N LEU A 56 -15.04 8.89 -30.33
CA LEU A 56 -14.19 10.07 -30.44
C LEU A 56 -13.27 10.29 -29.24
N ALA A 57 -13.71 9.85 -28.06
CA ALA A 57 -12.91 9.97 -26.83
C ALA A 57 -13.29 8.92 -25.79
N LEU A 58 -12.31 8.53 -24.98
CA LEU A 58 -12.57 7.88 -23.69
C LEU A 58 -12.99 8.97 -22.70
N ALA A 59 -14.29 9.01 -22.39
CA ALA A 59 -14.93 10.11 -21.69
C ALA A 59 -14.16 10.55 -20.43
N GLY A 60 -13.87 11.85 -20.34
CA GLY A 60 -13.16 12.47 -19.23
C GLY A 60 -11.74 11.97 -18.97
N THR A 61 -11.19 11.17 -19.87
CA THR A 61 -9.85 10.57 -19.69
C THR A 61 -8.88 10.99 -20.78
N MET A 62 -9.17 10.64 -22.05
CA MET A 62 -8.30 11.00 -23.18
C MET A 62 -9.09 10.99 -24.50
N GLY A 63 -8.86 11.98 -25.34
CA GLY A 63 -9.40 12.06 -26.68
C GLY A 63 -8.84 11.01 -27.64
N GLY A 64 -9.52 10.85 -28.77
CA GLY A 64 -9.09 10.00 -29.87
C GLY A 64 -8.23 10.73 -30.90
N LEU A 65 -7.31 9.97 -31.49
CA LEU A 65 -6.40 10.49 -32.50
C LEU A 65 -7.15 10.96 -33.77
N ASP A 66 -8.20 10.22 -34.17
CA ASP A 66 -8.92 10.50 -35.41
C ASP A 66 -9.70 11.84 -35.40
N SER A 67 -10.12 12.28 -34.21
CA SER A 67 -10.83 13.55 -33.99
C SER A 67 -9.95 14.69 -33.48
N GLU A 68 -8.63 14.47 -33.43
CA GLU A 68 -7.65 15.47 -32.99
C GLU A 68 -7.66 16.71 -33.87
N ILE A 69 -7.48 17.89 -33.24
CA ILE A 69 -7.21 19.15 -33.92
C ILE A 69 -5.84 19.11 -34.60
N SER A 70 -5.75 19.62 -35.82
CA SER A 70 -4.52 19.70 -36.59
C SER A 70 -4.32 21.12 -37.15
N GLU A 71 -3.21 21.36 -37.82
CA GLU A 71 -2.95 22.65 -38.50
C GLU A 71 -3.99 23.02 -39.59
N SER A 72 -4.69 22.02 -40.12
CA SER A 72 -5.76 22.21 -41.11
C SER A 72 -7.14 22.41 -40.51
N THR A 73 -7.29 22.27 -39.21
CA THR A 73 -8.59 22.41 -38.53
C THR A 73 -9.09 23.86 -38.60
N SER A 74 -10.23 24.08 -39.23
CA SER A 74 -10.88 25.38 -39.35
C SER A 74 -12.07 25.56 -38.41
N ARG A 75 -12.67 24.47 -37.94
CA ARG A 75 -13.83 24.47 -37.04
C ARG A 75 -13.58 23.49 -35.87
N ILE A 76 -13.87 23.97 -34.66
CA ILE A 76 -13.72 23.17 -33.44
C ILE A 76 -15.05 23.00 -32.72
N ALA A 77 -15.26 21.82 -32.16
CA ALA A 77 -16.31 21.58 -31.18
C ALA A 77 -15.61 21.46 -29.79
N LEU A 78 -15.90 22.44 -28.91
CA LEU A 78 -15.34 22.52 -27.60
C LEU A 78 -16.28 21.83 -26.61
N GLU A 79 -15.77 20.80 -25.93
CA GLU A 79 -16.45 20.04 -24.88
C GLU A 79 -16.10 20.59 -23.51
N ALA A 80 -17.13 20.94 -22.71
CA ALA A 80 -17.04 21.22 -21.29
C ALA A 80 -18.12 20.40 -20.59
N VAL A 81 -17.73 19.35 -19.84
CA VAL A 81 -18.70 18.38 -19.35
C VAL A 81 -18.34 17.87 -17.97
N ARG A 82 -19.38 17.51 -17.20
CA ARG A 82 -19.26 16.72 -15.99
C ARG A 82 -19.74 15.30 -16.28
N PHE A 83 -18.95 14.32 -15.89
CA PHE A 83 -19.29 12.91 -15.94
C PHE A 83 -19.52 12.32 -14.55
N ASP A 84 -20.18 11.17 -14.48
CA ASP A 84 -20.24 10.38 -13.26
C ASP A 84 -18.83 10.01 -12.78
N PRO A 85 -18.41 10.44 -11.57
CA PRO A 85 -17.05 10.24 -11.07
C PRO A 85 -16.61 8.78 -11.04
N ILE A 86 -17.54 7.86 -10.70
CA ILE A 86 -17.27 6.43 -10.63
C ILE A 86 -16.97 5.86 -12.02
N SER A 87 -17.71 6.30 -13.03
CA SER A 87 -17.49 5.90 -14.43
C SER A 87 -16.12 6.33 -14.93
N ILE A 88 -15.70 7.56 -14.60
CA ILE A 88 -14.36 8.05 -14.97
C ILE A 88 -13.25 7.27 -14.25
N ALA A 89 -13.42 7.00 -12.95
CA ALA A 89 -12.48 6.18 -12.20
C ALA A 89 -12.35 4.76 -12.78
N LYS A 90 -13.45 4.15 -13.21
CA LYS A 90 -13.47 2.85 -13.90
C LYS A 90 -12.75 2.92 -15.25
N ASN A 91 -13.01 3.97 -16.06
CA ASN A 91 -12.30 4.20 -17.31
C ASN A 91 -10.79 4.27 -17.11
N ALA A 92 -10.33 5.15 -16.23
CA ALA A 92 -8.91 5.34 -15.95
C ALA A 92 -8.21 4.03 -15.51
N ARG A 93 -8.84 3.28 -14.62
CA ARG A 93 -8.29 2.02 -14.10
C ARG A 93 -8.28 0.91 -15.15
N SER A 94 -9.38 0.70 -15.88
CA SER A 94 -9.48 -0.36 -16.89
C SER A 94 -8.46 -0.19 -18.02
N GLN A 95 -8.19 1.06 -18.39
CA GLN A 95 -7.25 1.41 -19.44
C GLN A 95 -5.82 1.70 -18.93
N LYS A 96 -5.60 1.60 -17.60
CA LYS A 96 -4.32 1.97 -16.92
C LYS A 96 -3.83 3.36 -17.33
N LEU A 97 -4.75 4.30 -17.46
CA LEU A 97 -4.53 5.64 -17.98
C LEU A 97 -5.01 6.68 -16.96
N SER A 98 -4.07 7.38 -16.34
CA SER A 98 -4.36 8.44 -15.37
C SER A 98 -3.91 9.79 -15.93
N THR A 99 -4.85 10.65 -16.26
CA THR A 99 -4.60 12.01 -16.78
C THR A 99 -5.03 13.07 -15.77
N GLU A 100 -4.61 14.32 -15.95
CA GLU A 100 -5.09 15.44 -15.12
C GLU A 100 -6.60 15.64 -15.23
N ALA A 101 -7.17 15.40 -16.41
CA ALA A 101 -8.62 15.46 -16.61
C ALA A 101 -9.34 14.36 -15.80
N SER A 102 -8.89 13.10 -15.92
CA SER A 102 -9.52 11.99 -15.19
C SER A 102 -9.40 12.16 -13.68
N ARG A 103 -8.25 12.63 -13.17
CA ARG A 103 -8.04 12.90 -11.73
C ARG A 103 -8.98 13.96 -11.17
N ARG A 104 -9.34 14.99 -11.97
CA ARG A 104 -10.29 16.03 -11.56
C ARG A 104 -11.72 15.52 -11.62
N LEU A 105 -12.10 14.89 -12.72
CA LEU A 105 -13.47 14.42 -12.95
C LEU A 105 -13.85 13.25 -12.01
N GLU A 106 -12.92 12.35 -11.67
CA GLU A 106 -13.19 11.29 -10.70
C GLU A 106 -13.40 11.80 -9.27
N ARG A 107 -12.98 13.05 -8.97
CA ARG A 107 -13.20 13.73 -7.70
C ARG A 107 -14.43 14.63 -7.67
N ALA A 108 -15.22 14.60 -8.72
CA ALA A 108 -16.43 15.41 -8.91
C ALA A 108 -16.12 16.91 -9.06
N VAL A 109 -15.89 17.33 -10.29
CA VAL A 109 -15.85 18.75 -10.67
C VAL A 109 -17.23 19.38 -10.42
N ASP A 110 -17.25 20.68 -10.06
CA ASP A 110 -18.46 21.46 -9.85
C ASP A 110 -19.41 21.35 -11.05
N PRO A 111 -20.63 20.87 -10.87
CA PRO A 111 -21.60 20.71 -11.96
C PRO A 111 -22.03 22.05 -12.61
N ALA A 112 -21.95 23.16 -11.89
CA ALA A 112 -22.28 24.48 -12.39
C ALA A 112 -21.13 25.16 -13.19
N LEU A 113 -19.92 24.55 -13.18
CA LEU A 113 -18.73 25.18 -13.75
C LEU A 113 -18.60 25.00 -15.25
N ALA A 114 -19.22 23.97 -15.85
CA ALA A 114 -19.05 23.61 -17.25
C ALA A 114 -19.41 24.79 -18.23
N GLU A 115 -20.50 25.48 -17.97
CA GLU A 115 -20.93 26.63 -18.80
C GLU A 115 -19.96 27.80 -18.66
N ILE A 116 -19.53 28.11 -17.43
CA ILE A 116 -18.58 29.20 -17.14
C ILE A 116 -17.23 28.92 -17.81
N ALA A 117 -16.73 27.67 -17.70
CA ALA A 117 -15.47 27.28 -18.30
C ALA A 117 -15.51 27.25 -19.82
N SER A 118 -16.64 26.81 -20.40
CA SER A 118 -16.90 26.88 -21.85
C SER A 118 -16.89 28.31 -22.34
N ALA A 119 -17.63 29.22 -21.68
CA ALA A 119 -17.64 30.64 -22.00
C ALA A 119 -16.25 31.28 -21.90
N ARG A 120 -15.50 30.96 -20.85
CA ARG A 120 -14.11 31.44 -20.67
C ARG A 120 -13.18 30.94 -21.77
N ALA A 121 -13.26 29.66 -22.14
CA ALA A 121 -12.45 29.11 -23.22
C ALA A 121 -12.82 29.72 -24.60
N THR A 122 -14.11 29.86 -24.86
CA THR A 122 -14.63 30.54 -26.08
C THR A 122 -14.13 31.98 -26.17
N HIS A 123 -14.20 32.73 -25.07
CA HIS A 123 -13.68 34.10 -25.02
C HIS A 123 -12.17 34.15 -25.37
N LEU A 124 -11.38 33.29 -24.81
CA LEU A 124 -9.94 33.20 -25.11
C LEU A 124 -9.66 32.83 -26.58
N LEU A 125 -10.42 31.89 -27.15
CA LEU A 125 -10.31 31.52 -28.56
C LEU A 125 -10.63 32.67 -29.49
N VAL A 126 -11.65 33.45 -29.17
CA VAL A 126 -12.04 34.66 -29.95
C VAL A 126 -10.95 35.74 -29.81
N GLU A 127 -10.57 36.06 -28.57
CA GLU A 127 -9.64 37.18 -28.28
C GLU A 127 -8.20 36.89 -28.77
N LEU A 128 -7.71 35.70 -28.50
CA LEU A 128 -6.31 35.36 -28.77
C LEU A 128 -6.11 34.59 -30.08
N GLY A 129 -7.10 33.76 -30.45
CA GLY A 129 -7.06 32.93 -31.66
C GLY A 129 -7.79 33.52 -32.87
N GLY A 130 -8.48 34.66 -32.71
CA GLY A 130 -9.27 35.27 -33.80
C GLY A 130 -10.45 34.40 -34.28
N ALA A 131 -10.90 33.47 -33.44
CA ALA A 131 -12.01 32.58 -33.80
C ALA A 131 -13.36 33.31 -33.84
N THR A 132 -14.29 32.80 -34.64
CA THR A 132 -15.67 33.28 -34.65
C THR A 132 -16.56 32.32 -33.88
N TYR A 133 -17.21 32.80 -32.84
CA TYR A 133 -18.20 32.02 -32.09
C TYR A 133 -19.46 31.75 -32.93
N VAL A 134 -19.84 30.47 -33.04
CA VAL A 134 -20.98 30.02 -33.82
C VAL A 134 -22.21 29.74 -32.96
N GLY A 135 -22.01 29.16 -31.79
CA GLY A 135 -23.08 28.82 -30.86
C GLY A 135 -22.70 27.80 -29.83
N THR A 136 -23.57 27.57 -28.85
CA THR A 136 -23.44 26.56 -27.79
C THR A 136 -24.69 25.71 -27.76
N SER A 137 -24.52 24.41 -27.55
CA SER A 137 -25.59 23.46 -27.25
C SER A 137 -25.32 22.84 -25.88
N THR A 138 -26.35 22.83 -25.03
CA THR A 138 -26.26 22.25 -23.68
C THR A 138 -27.20 21.04 -23.61
N SER A 139 -26.73 19.95 -23.06
CA SER A 139 -27.50 18.73 -22.83
C SER A 139 -27.26 18.20 -21.40
N GLY A 140 -28.29 17.63 -20.79
CA GLY A 140 -28.29 17.17 -19.41
C GLY A 140 -28.88 18.20 -18.45
N ALA A 141 -28.89 17.87 -17.18
CA ALA A 141 -29.36 18.71 -16.09
C ALA A 141 -28.29 18.85 -15.01
N ILE A 142 -28.22 20.04 -14.42
CA ILE A 142 -27.40 20.26 -13.21
C ILE A 142 -28.16 19.68 -12.03
N GLU A 143 -27.63 18.63 -11.41
CA GLU A 143 -28.16 18.12 -10.14
C GLU A 143 -27.80 19.10 -9.03
N ASN A 144 -28.79 19.67 -8.40
CA ASN A 144 -28.60 20.41 -7.15
C ASN A 144 -28.26 19.43 -6.02
N LEU A 145 -27.27 19.78 -5.20
CA LEU A 145 -26.97 19.02 -4.00
C LEU A 145 -28.19 19.04 -3.06
N ALA A 146 -28.45 17.91 -2.41
CA ALA A 146 -29.52 17.84 -1.41
C ALA A 146 -29.21 18.73 -0.20
N SER A 147 -30.24 19.41 0.30
CA SER A 147 -30.13 20.13 1.58
C SER A 147 -29.93 19.14 2.73
N ILE A 148 -29.12 19.52 3.69
CA ILE A 148 -28.78 18.73 4.88
C ILE A 148 -29.56 19.33 6.06
N ALA A 149 -30.44 18.56 6.68
CA ALA A 149 -31.08 18.94 7.93
C ALA A 149 -30.04 18.82 9.06
N LEU A 150 -29.62 19.95 9.61
CA LEU A 150 -28.59 20.00 10.66
C LEU A 150 -29.25 20.26 12.02
N ASN A 151 -28.94 19.39 13.00
CA ASN A 151 -29.15 19.69 14.40
C ASN A 151 -27.92 20.44 14.94
N PRO A 152 -28.00 21.72 15.31
CA PRO A 152 -26.84 22.47 15.79
C PRO A 152 -26.15 21.83 17.01
N GLY A 153 -26.94 21.20 17.89
CA GLY A 153 -26.39 20.46 19.05
C GLY A 153 -25.58 19.21 18.67
N TYR A 154 -25.80 18.65 17.47
CA TYR A 154 -25.03 17.53 16.97
C TYR A 154 -23.55 17.89 16.81
N ILE A 155 -23.26 19.08 16.29
CA ILE A 155 -21.88 19.54 16.07
C ILE A 155 -21.12 19.61 17.40
N SER A 156 -21.68 20.27 18.41
CA SER A 156 -21.07 20.34 19.75
C SER A 156 -20.81 18.97 20.36
N SER A 157 -21.80 18.07 20.26
CA SER A 157 -21.67 16.71 20.79
C SER A 157 -20.64 15.86 20.01
N ARG A 158 -20.55 16.06 18.70
CA ARG A 158 -19.64 15.30 17.83
C ARG A 158 -18.19 15.72 18.00
N ILE A 159 -17.95 17.03 18.15
CA ILE A 159 -16.62 17.62 18.29
C ILE A 159 -16.15 17.59 19.75
N GLY A 160 -17.06 17.59 20.70
CA GLY A 160 -16.74 17.68 22.14
C GLY A 160 -16.35 19.07 22.59
N LEU A 161 -16.82 20.10 21.87
CA LEU A 161 -16.59 21.52 22.17
C LEU A 161 -17.94 22.27 22.12
N GLU A 162 -18.24 23.07 23.15
CA GLU A 162 -19.41 23.91 23.13
C GLU A 162 -19.31 25.00 22.05
N ILE A 163 -20.22 24.99 21.11
CA ILE A 163 -20.26 25.92 19.98
C ILE A 163 -21.64 26.51 19.86
N SER A 164 -21.73 27.83 19.81
CA SER A 164 -23.02 28.51 19.67
C SER A 164 -23.63 28.32 18.27
N GLU A 165 -24.95 28.29 18.18
CA GLU A 165 -25.67 28.21 16.90
C GLU A 165 -25.29 29.35 15.94
N SER A 166 -25.02 30.54 16.44
CA SER A 166 -24.56 31.68 15.65
C SER A 166 -23.19 31.42 15.04
N THR A 167 -22.27 30.81 15.81
CA THR A 167 -20.94 30.43 15.31
C THR A 167 -21.04 29.32 14.26
N VAL A 168 -21.88 28.30 14.47
CA VAL A 168 -22.12 27.24 13.48
C VAL A 168 -22.58 27.84 12.16
N ARG A 169 -23.58 28.73 12.20
CA ARG A 169 -24.11 29.42 11.01
C ARG A 169 -23.01 30.20 10.30
N GLU A 170 -22.31 31.07 11.02
CA GLU A 170 -21.21 31.87 10.50
C GLU A 170 -20.17 31.02 9.76
N LYS A 171 -19.74 29.91 10.38
CA LYS A 171 -18.70 29.07 9.79
C LYS A 171 -19.18 28.32 8.55
N LEU A 172 -20.43 27.89 8.52
CA LEU A 172 -21.00 27.24 7.32
C LEU A 172 -21.22 28.24 6.19
N GLU A 173 -21.66 29.46 6.48
CA GLU A 173 -21.80 30.53 5.50
C GLU A 173 -20.45 30.96 4.90
N LEU A 174 -19.36 30.94 5.68
CA LEU A 174 -18.00 31.21 5.20
C LEU A 174 -17.52 30.22 4.13
N VAL A 175 -17.98 28.98 4.15
CA VAL A 175 -17.65 27.98 3.09
C VAL A 175 -18.66 27.97 1.95
N GLY A 176 -19.57 28.94 1.91
CA GLY A 176 -20.54 29.14 0.83
C GLY A 176 -21.86 28.39 1.01
N CYS A 177 -22.09 27.75 2.15
CA CYS A 177 -23.39 27.15 2.44
C CYS A 177 -24.46 28.21 2.68
N VAL A 178 -25.70 27.94 2.24
CA VAL A 178 -26.88 28.72 2.61
C VAL A 178 -27.57 28.04 3.78
N VAL A 179 -27.66 28.72 4.94
CA VAL A 179 -28.24 28.16 6.17
C VAL A 179 -29.58 28.82 6.45
N SER A 180 -30.66 28.06 6.33
CA SER A 180 -32.03 28.54 6.63
C SER A 180 -32.26 28.75 8.13
N LYS A 181 -33.39 29.35 8.51
CA LYS A 181 -33.71 29.62 9.94
C LYS A 181 -33.86 28.36 10.75
N ASP A 182 -34.33 27.29 10.15
CA ASP A 182 -34.53 25.97 10.74
C ASP A 182 -33.32 25.02 10.62
N PHE A 183 -32.15 25.58 10.28
CA PHE A 183 -30.92 24.85 10.08
C PHE A 183 -31.00 23.75 8.96
N SER A 184 -31.79 23.99 7.94
CA SER A 184 -31.60 23.29 6.67
C SER A 184 -30.42 23.93 5.94
N VAL A 185 -29.35 23.20 5.71
CA VAL A 185 -28.11 23.68 5.11
C VAL A 185 -28.03 23.25 3.66
N GLN A 186 -27.95 24.20 2.75
CA GLN A 186 -27.75 23.97 1.33
C GLN A 186 -26.26 24.12 1.00
N PRO A 187 -25.52 23.04 0.66
CA PRO A 187 -24.15 23.15 0.21
C PRO A 187 -24.05 23.87 -1.14
N PRO A 188 -22.96 24.61 -1.41
CA PRO A 188 -22.71 25.18 -2.72
C PRO A 188 -22.34 24.10 -3.73
N SER A 189 -22.54 24.32 -5.02
CA SER A 189 -22.35 23.36 -6.12
C SER A 189 -20.93 22.77 -6.18
N TRP A 190 -19.92 23.53 -5.76
CA TRP A 190 -18.50 23.09 -5.73
C TRP A 190 -18.12 22.24 -4.51
N ARG A 191 -19.07 21.95 -3.59
CA ARG A 191 -18.86 21.11 -2.41
C ARG A 191 -19.71 19.83 -2.44
N PRO A 192 -19.51 18.97 -3.46
CA PRO A 192 -20.24 17.70 -3.59
C PRO A 192 -19.88 16.68 -2.49
N ASP A 193 -18.89 16.97 -1.69
CA ASP A 193 -18.44 16.22 -0.53
C ASP A 193 -19.35 16.39 0.70
N LEU A 194 -20.05 17.53 0.82
CA LEU A 194 -20.95 17.81 1.93
C LEU A 194 -22.29 17.10 1.73
N LYS A 195 -22.53 16.00 2.44
CA LYS A 195 -23.71 15.15 2.30
C LYS A 195 -24.41 14.82 3.61
N SER A 196 -23.79 15.10 4.74
CA SER A 196 -24.28 14.73 6.07
C SER A 196 -23.93 15.77 7.13
N GLU A 197 -24.60 15.67 8.30
CA GLU A 197 -24.25 16.49 9.47
C GLU A 197 -22.79 16.29 9.93
N ALA A 198 -22.25 15.08 9.70
CA ALA A 198 -20.85 14.80 10.04
C ALA A 198 -19.87 15.61 9.19
N ASP A 199 -20.15 15.76 7.89
CA ASP A 199 -19.34 16.55 6.97
C ASP A 199 -19.39 18.04 7.36
N LEU A 200 -20.60 18.54 7.72
CA LEU A 200 -20.75 19.90 8.21
C LEU A 200 -20.02 20.12 9.55
N SER A 201 -19.96 19.11 10.41
CA SER A 201 -19.23 19.19 11.68
C SER A 201 -17.72 19.33 11.44
N GLU A 202 -17.19 18.65 10.42
CA GLU A 202 -15.77 18.76 10.04
C GLU A 202 -15.43 20.17 9.55
N GLU A 203 -16.30 20.78 8.74
CA GLU A 203 -16.10 22.15 8.26
C GLU A 203 -16.07 23.16 9.40
N VAL A 204 -16.97 23.02 10.36
CA VAL A 204 -17.00 23.89 11.53
C VAL A 204 -15.76 23.67 12.41
N ALA A 205 -15.39 22.42 12.67
CA ALA A 205 -14.22 22.07 13.48
C ALA A 205 -12.93 22.64 12.89
N ARG A 206 -12.74 22.47 11.57
CA ARG A 206 -11.57 22.97 10.83
C ARG A 206 -11.41 24.49 10.95
N GLN A 207 -12.51 25.22 10.84
CA GLN A 207 -12.48 26.69 10.91
C GLN A 207 -12.32 27.23 12.33
N ILE A 208 -12.84 26.53 13.33
CA ILE A 208 -12.62 26.89 14.73
C ILE A 208 -11.18 26.64 15.15
N GLY A 209 -10.57 25.59 14.60
CA GLY A 209 -9.22 25.10 14.88
C GLY A 209 -9.23 23.83 15.71
N TYR A 210 -8.53 22.80 15.23
CA TYR A 210 -8.43 21.49 15.90
C TYR A 210 -7.71 21.56 17.24
N ASP A 211 -6.86 22.56 17.43
CA ASP A 211 -6.15 22.84 18.69
C ASP A 211 -7.07 23.19 19.86
N LYS A 212 -8.28 23.68 19.55
CA LYS A 212 -9.30 24.01 20.55
C LYS A 212 -10.13 22.81 21.00
N ILE A 213 -10.05 21.69 20.26
CA ILE A 213 -10.79 20.48 20.62
C ILE A 213 -10.11 19.82 21.82
N PRO A 214 -10.84 19.61 22.94
CA PRO A 214 -10.23 19.02 24.13
C PRO A 214 -9.79 17.57 23.89
N SER A 215 -8.54 17.29 24.22
CA SER A 215 -8.03 15.92 24.17
C SER A 215 -8.47 15.17 25.43
N SER A 216 -9.31 14.17 25.28
CA SER A 216 -9.72 13.28 26.36
C SER A 216 -9.30 11.85 26.07
N LEU A 217 -8.63 11.21 27.04
CA LEU A 217 -8.30 9.81 26.92
C LEU A 217 -9.55 8.96 27.23
N PRO A 218 -9.85 7.96 26.42
CA PRO A 218 -10.94 7.04 26.71
C PRO A 218 -10.66 6.31 28.05
N PRO A 219 -11.69 6.06 28.86
CA PRO A 219 -11.51 5.31 30.10
C PRO A 219 -10.99 3.91 29.80
N ARG A 220 -9.95 3.50 30.52
CA ARG A 220 -9.43 2.15 30.42
C ARG A 220 -10.44 1.17 31.01
N LYS A 221 -11.03 0.33 30.17
CA LYS A 221 -11.96 -0.73 30.63
C LYS A 221 -11.23 -1.94 31.23
N THR A 222 -9.98 -2.18 30.81
CA THR A 222 -9.12 -3.25 31.31
C THR A 222 -7.67 -2.79 31.36
N GLN A 223 -6.85 -3.35 32.25
CA GLN A 223 -5.41 -3.17 32.16
C GLN A 223 -4.90 -3.84 30.89
N ALA A 224 -4.30 -3.06 30.01
CA ALA A 224 -3.63 -3.60 28.84
C ALA A 224 -2.34 -4.28 29.30
N GLU A 225 -2.32 -5.60 29.26
CA GLU A 225 -1.11 -6.40 29.47
C GLU A 225 -0.55 -6.90 28.14
N LEU A 226 0.75 -7.06 28.10
CA LEU A 226 1.39 -7.73 26.99
C LEU A 226 0.99 -9.22 27.01
N SER A 227 0.66 -9.77 25.86
CA SER A 227 0.46 -11.20 25.72
C SER A 227 1.73 -11.97 26.11
N PRO A 228 1.64 -13.24 26.52
CA PRO A 228 2.82 -14.06 26.82
C PRO A 228 3.85 -14.06 25.67
N ARG A 229 3.38 -14.11 24.41
CA ARG A 229 4.22 -14.03 23.21
C ARG A 229 4.96 -12.68 23.11
N GLN A 230 4.31 -11.57 23.43
CA GLN A 230 4.95 -10.25 23.42
C GLN A 230 5.96 -10.09 24.56
N LYS A 231 5.64 -10.60 25.76
CA LYS A 231 6.57 -10.65 26.90
C LYS A 231 7.82 -11.46 26.53
N ARG A 232 7.62 -12.67 25.97
CA ARG A 232 8.70 -13.54 25.47
C ARG A 232 9.61 -12.83 24.47
N ARG A 233 9.05 -12.22 23.44
CA ARG A 233 9.82 -11.46 22.43
C ARG A 233 10.72 -10.39 23.06
N ARG A 234 10.19 -9.60 23.99
CA ARG A 234 10.97 -8.55 24.68
C ARG A 234 12.13 -9.13 25.49
N VAL A 235 11.87 -10.16 26.28
CA VAL A 235 12.88 -10.79 27.11
C VAL A 235 14.02 -11.36 26.27
N LEU A 236 13.69 -12.07 25.17
CA LEU A 236 14.68 -12.63 24.25
C LEU A 236 15.54 -11.54 23.58
N ALA A 237 14.91 -10.48 23.06
CA ALA A 237 15.63 -9.38 22.42
C ALA A 237 16.57 -8.67 23.43
N GLN A 238 16.08 -8.34 24.63
CA GLN A 238 16.88 -7.70 25.68
C GLN A 238 18.06 -8.57 26.12
N SER A 239 17.87 -9.89 26.22
CA SER A 239 18.96 -10.82 26.55
C SER A 239 20.05 -10.83 25.48
N LEU A 240 19.69 -10.80 24.21
CA LEU A 240 20.66 -10.75 23.10
C LEU A 240 21.41 -9.41 23.07
N VAL A 241 20.70 -8.29 23.22
CA VAL A 241 21.32 -6.96 23.29
C VAL A 241 22.30 -6.87 24.47
N ALA A 242 21.94 -7.38 25.65
CA ALA A 242 22.82 -7.43 26.81
C ALA A 242 24.08 -8.29 26.57
N ARG A 243 24.05 -9.19 25.58
CA ARG A 243 25.18 -10.02 25.16
C ARG A 243 25.96 -9.43 23.97
N GLY A 244 25.68 -8.19 23.59
CA GLY A 244 26.38 -7.50 22.53
C GLY A 244 25.89 -7.77 21.12
N TYR A 245 24.75 -8.44 20.95
CA TYR A 245 24.13 -8.56 19.63
C TYR A 245 23.44 -7.25 19.21
N ALA A 246 23.60 -6.89 17.95
CA ALA A 246 22.82 -5.82 17.34
C ALA A 246 21.58 -6.38 16.62
N GLU A 247 20.41 -5.81 16.93
CA GLU A 247 19.19 -6.15 16.21
C GLU A 247 19.20 -5.53 14.83
N VAL A 248 18.85 -6.30 13.82
CA VAL A 248 18.64 -5.84 12.45
C VAL A 248 17.26 -6.22 11.99
N MET A 249 16.72 -5.43 11.05
CA MET A 249 15.44 -5.69 10.44
C MET A 249 15.65 -5.75 8.93
N THR A 250 15.39 -6.91 8.34
CA THR A 250 15.51 -7.11 6.90
C THR A 250 14.13 -7.21 6.26
N PHE A 251 14.02 -6.83 4.99
CA PHE A 251 12.77 -6.98 4.27
C PHE A 251 12.40 -8.45 4.11
N PRO A 252 11.09 -8.78 4.11
CA PRO A 252 10.63 -10.15 3.92
C PRO A 252 10.75 -10.64 2.48
N PHE A 253 11.27 -9.81 1.59
CA PHE A 253 11.47 -10.08 0.17
C PHE A 253 12.91 -10.48 -0.10
N VAL A 254 13.09 -11.53 -0.87
CA VAL A 254 14.41 -12.08 -1.20
C VAL A 254 14.51 -12.43 -2.67
N ASN A 255 15.75 -12.49 -3.15
CA ASN A 255 16.10 -13.07 -4.43
C ASN A 255 16.10 -14.60 -4.32
N GLU A 256 15.69 -15.30 -5.37
CA GLU A 256 15.71 -16.77 -5.41
C GLU A 256 17.13 -17.33 -5.24
N ASP A 257 18.13 -16.66 -5.80
CA ASP A 257 19.52 -17.07 -5.67
C ASP A 257 20.02 -17.05 -4.23
N LEU A 258 19.56 -16.11 -3.42
CA LEU A 258 19.89 -16.10 -1.98
C LEU A 258 19.37 -17.36 -1.27
N ILE A 259 18.17 -17.84 -1.66
CA ILE A 259 17.61 -19.07 -1.10
C ILE A 259 18.45 -20.28 -1.56
N LYS A 260 18.83 -20.32 -2.83
CA LYS A 260 19.65 -21.40 -3.42
C LYS A 260 21.04 -21.48 -2.79
N ARG A 261 21.69 -20.34 -2.54
CA ARG A 261 23.03 -20.25 -1.90
C ARG A 261 23.05 -20.86 -0.49
N MET A 262 21.91 -20.85 0.20
CA MET A 262 21.81 -21.47 1.52
C MET A 262 21.88 -23.01 1.49
N GLY A 263 21.68 -23.64 0.35
CA GLY A 263 21.60 -25.11 0.22
C GLY A 263 20.39 -25.72 0.91
N PHE A 264 19.32 -24.96 1.12
CA PHE A 264 18.07 -25.46 1.68
C PHE A 264 17.44 -26.53 0.80
N VAL A 265 16.76 -27.49 1.43
CA VAL A 265 16.02 -28.56 0.75
C VAL A 265 14.57 -28.63 1.28
N GLY A 266 13.69 -29.24 0.49
CA GLY A 266 12.29 -29.44 0.86
C GLY A 266 11.55 -28.14 1.13
N ALA A 267 10.71 -28.09 2.17
CA ALA A 267 9.89 -26.92 2.54
C ALA A 267 10.71 -25.66 2.90
N ARG A 268 12.00 -25.80 3.22
CA ARG A 268 12.89 -24.67 3.49
C ARG A 268 13.39 -23.98 2.23
N ALA A 269 13.42 -24.69 1.10
CA ALA A 269 13.77 -24.14 -0.21
C ALA A 269 12.56 -23.56 -0.94
N ALA A 270 11.35 -24.00 -0.59
CA ALA A 270 10.13 -23.58 -1.25
C ALA A 270 9.64 -22.22 -0.70
N SER A 271 9.31 -21.31 -1.60
CA SER A 271 8.84 -19.96 -1.28
C SER A 271 7.69 -19.54 -2.20
N TYR A 272 7.04 -18.43 -1.86
CA TYR A 272 6.00 -17.79 -2.65
C TYR A 272 6.58 -16.64 -3.47
N LYS A 273 6.29 -16.62 -4.76
CA LYS A 273 6.58 -15.49 -5.63
C LYS A 273 5.39 -14.52 -5.60
N LEU A 274 5.66 -13.23 -5.43
CA LEU A 274 4.65 -12.19 -5.50
C LEU A 274 4.21 -11.97 -6.95
N ALA A 275 2.92 -11.74 -7.15
CA ALA A 275 2.39 -11.43 -8.48
C ALA A 275 2.77 -10.02 -8.95
N ASN A 276 2.91 -9.08 -8.00
CA ASN A 276 3.23 -7.67 -8.22
C ASN A 276 4.33 -7.20 -7.26
N PRO A 277 5.57 -7.69 -7.40
CA PRO A 277 6.66 -7.33 -6.50
C PRO A 277 7.01 -5.84 -6.64
N MET A 278 7.47 -5.22 -5.55
CA MET A 278 7.98 -3.85 -5.57
C MET A 278 9.30 -3.74 -6.35
N SER A 279 10.08 -4.83 -6.40
CA SER A 279 11.31 -4.95 -7.19
C SER A 279 11.35 -6.34 -7.81
N GLU A 280 11.64 -6.41 -9.10
CA GLU A 280 11.85 -7.67 -9.82
C GLU A 280 13.09 -8.45 -9.33
N ASP A 281 14.03 -7.77 -8.66
CA ASP A 281 15.21 -8.42 -8.08
C ASP A 281 14.88 -9.25 -6.83
N GLN A 282 13.81 -8.92 -6.11
CA GLN A 282 13.42 -9.58 -4.86
C GLN A 282 11.93 -9.96 -4.84
N PRO A 283 11.46 -10.78 -5.78
CA PRO A 283 10.03 -11.08 -5.91
C PRO A 283 9.54 -12.20 -4.99
N TRP A 284 10.40 -12.82 -4.17
CA TRP A 284 10.07 -13.98 -3.36
C TRP A 284 9.92 -13.63 -1.87
N LEU A 285 8.95 -14.24 -1.20
CA LEU A 285 8.86 -14.18 0.26
C LEU A 285 9.93 -15.06 0.89
N ARG A 286 10.59 -14.59 1.96
CA ARG A 286 11.66 -15.32 2.64
C ARG A 286 11.16 -16.58 3.36
N PRO A 287 11.70 -17.78 3.06
CA PRO A 287 11.36 -19.01 3.78
C PRO A 287 12.17 -19.19 5.08
N HIS A 288 13.17 -18.32 5.31
CA HIS A 288 14.03 -18.28 6.49
C HIS A 288 14.62 -16.88 6.70
N LEU A 289 15.01 -16.52 7.95
CA LEU A 289 15.63 -15.22 8.23
C LEU A 289 17.10 -15.14 7.79
N LEU A 290 17.83 -16.27 7.83
CA LEU A 290 19.28 -16.29 7.58
C LEU A 290 19.72 -15.68 6.24
N PRO A 291 19.04 -15.85 5.10
CA PRO A 291 19.49 -15.22 3.85
C PRO A 291 19.60 -13.69 3.96
N GLY A 292 18.59 -13.04 4.53
CA GLY A 292 18.61 -11.58 4.76
C GLY A 292 19.66 -11.16 5.79
N LEU A 293 19.79 -11.95 6.86
CA LEU A 293 20.78 -11.71 7.92
C LEU A 293 22.22 -11.82 7.39
N LEU A 294 22.52 -12.83 6.57
CA LEU A 294 23.84 -13.01 5.97
C LEU A 294 24.16 -11.90 4.95
N GLU A 295 23.17 -11.42 4.20
CA GLU A 295 23.35 -10.23 3.35
C GLU A 295 23.63 -8.97 4.18
N ALA A 296 22.99 -8.81 5.34
CA ALA A 296 23.29 -7.72 6.27
C ALA A 296 24.73 -7.87 6.83
N ALA A 297 25.13 -9.08 7.21
CA ALA A 297 26.48 -9.39 7.67
C ALA A 297 27.52 -9.11 6.58
N ARG A 298 27.29 -9.54 5.34
CA ARG A 298 28.17 -9.26 4.18
C ARG A 298 28.39 -7.76 3.99
N ARG A 299 27.30 -6.97 4.02
CA ARG A 299 27.39 -5.52 3.88
C ARG A 299 28.20 -4.85 4.99
N ASN A 300 27.98 -5.27 6.24
CA ASN A 300 28.73 -4.74 7.38
C ASN A 300 30.21 -5.13 7.30
N TYR A 301 30.52 -6.39 7.01
CA TYR A 301 31.88 -6.86 6.84
C TYR A 301 32.63 -6.14 5.71
N GLY A 302 31.96 -5.92 4.57
CA GLY A 302 32.49 -5.17 3.44
C GLY A 302 32.72 -3.69 3.76
N ARG A 303 32.00 -3.10 4.72
CA ARG A 303 32.19 -1.74 5.23
C ARG A 303 33.28 -1.61 6.28
N GLY A 304 33.99 -2.68 6.61
CA GLY A 304 35.10 -2.66 7.55
C GLY A 304 34.80 -3.10 8.97
N PHE A 305 33.53 -3.38 9.31
CA PHE A 305 33.19 -3.99 10.60
C PHE A 305 33.57 -5.48 10.56
N LYS A 306 34.60 -5.86 11.28
CA LYS A 306 35.16 -7.23 11.22
C LYS A 306 34.64 -8.16 12.30
N ASN A 307 34.23 -7.62 13.44
CA ASN A 307 33.80 -8.35 14.63
C ASN A 307 32.42 -7.89 15.05
N PHE A 308 31.42 -8.73 14.90
CA PHE A 308 30.04 -8.40 15.27
C PHE A 308 29.16 -9.64 15.42
N SER A 309 28.09 -9.48 16.17
CA SER A 309 26.95 -10.41 16.23
C SER A 309 25.66 -9.68 15.90
N LEU A 310 24.89 -10.23 14.98
CA LEU A 310 23.60 -9.70 14.55
C LEU A 310 22.50 -10.67 14.91
N PHE A 311 21.29 -10.15 15.18
CA PHE A 311 20.10 -10.98 15.27
C PHE A 311 18.89 -10.30 14.61
N GLU A 312 17.93 -11.10 14.21
CA GLU A 312 16.63 -10.66 13.72
C GLU A 312 15.53 -11.55 14.29
N MET A 313 14.43 -10.91 14.68
CA MET A 313 13.20 -11.58 15.09
C MET A 313 12.07 -11.21 14.11
N GLY A 314 11.64 -12.15 13.31
CA GLY A 314 10.70 -11.87 12.22
C GLY A 314 9.88 -13.07 11.78
N SER A 315 8.94 -12.81 10.88
CA SER A 315 8.15 -13.85 10.23
C SER A 315 8.85 -14.42 9.00
N ILE A 316 8.66 -15.69 8.79
CA ILE A 316 9.06 -16.43 7.59
C ILE A 316 7.82 -17.03 6.92
N PHE A 317 7.91 -17.30 5.64
CA PHE A 317 6.79 -17.77 4.82
C PHE A 317 7.18 -19.10 4.18
N ARG A 318 6.60 -20.19 4.65
CA ARG A 318 6.85 -21.52 4.10
C ARG A 318 5.73 -21.95 3.18
N LYS A 319 6.07 -22.36 1.99
CA LYS A 319 5.10 -22.87 1.03
C LYS A 319 4.53 -24.20 1.55
N SER A 320 3.21 -24.24 1.71
CA SER A 320 2.48 -25.47 1.99
C SER A 320 2.03 -26.09 0.67
N ILE A 321 2.09 -27.42 0.59
CA ILE A 321 1.61 -28.19 -0.58
C ILE A 321 0.08 -28.13 -0.66
N ASP A 322 -0.58 -28.00 0.49
CA ASP A 322 -2.05 -28.07 0.62
C ASP A 322 -2.72 -26.68 0.62
N LEU A 323 -1.96 -25.59 0.35
CA LEU A 323 -2.52 -24.26 0.32
C LEU A 323 -3.47 -24.12 -0.87
N LYS A 324 -4.73 -23.87 -0.58
CA LYS A 324 -5.75 -23.60 -1.60
C LYS A 324 -5.64 -22.17 -2.10
N GLU A 325 -6.04 -21.94 -3.34
CA GLU A 325 -6.21 -20.58 -3.86
C GLU A 325 -7.26 -19.83 -3.04
N GLY A 326 -7.02 -18.55 -2.79
CA GLY A 326 -7.95 -17.70 -2.08
C GLY A 326 -9.22 -17.45 -2.89
N ILE A 327 -10.36 -17.42 -2.23
CA ILE A 327 -11.62 -17.01 -2.85
C ILE A 327 -11.77 -15.48 -2.75
N PHE A 328 -12.46 -14.91 -3.74
CA PHE A 328 -12.81 -13.48 -3.77
C PHE A 328 -14.33 -13.36 -3.62
N PRO A 329 -14.83 -13.12 -2.40
CA PRO A 329 -16.26 -13.00 -2.17
C PRO A 329 -16.84 -11.76 -2.88
N GLU A 330 -18.14 -11.78 -3.13
CA GLU A 330 -18.86 -10.66 -3.72
C GLU A 330 -18.73 -9.38 -2.86
N THR A 331 -18.42 -8.27 -3.49
CA THR A 331 -18.33 -6.96 -2.80
C THR A 331 -19.72 -6.42 -2.46
N GLY A 332 -19.84 -5.75 -1.31
CA GLY A 332 -21.12 -5.17 -0.86
C GLY A 332 -21.99 -6.11 -0.03
N LYS A 333 -21.58 -7.37 0.14
CA LYS A 333 -22.22 -8.36 0.99
C LYS A 333 -21.23 -8.95 1.98
N ARG A 334 -21.65 -9.13 3.23
CA ARG A 334 -20.81 -9.83 4.22
C ARG A 334 -20.63 -11.28 3.78
N PRO A 335 -19.38 -11.80 3.67
CA PRO A 335 -19.15 -13.20 3.38
C PRO A 335 -19.75 -14.11 4.47
N SER A 336 -20.17 -15.30 4.10
CA SER A 336 -20.59 -16.33 5.05
C SER A 336 -19.41 -16.79 5.92
N ASP A 337 -19.69 -17.37 7.08
CA ASP A 337 -18.64 -17.88 7.97
C ASP A 337 -17.80 -18.98 7.29
N LYS A 338 -18.38 -19.74 6.35
CA LYS A 338 -17.66 -20.72 5.53
C LYS A 338 -16.67 -20.05 4.59
N GLU A 339 -17.09 -19.02 3.86
CA GLU A 339 -16.21 -18.23 2.97
C GLU A 339 -15.10 -17.55 3.76
N ILE A 340 -15.41 -17.00 4.94
CA ILE A 340 -14.42 -16.41 5.85
C ILE A 340 -13.37 -17.46 6.25
N ALA A 341 -13.81 -18.67 6.62
CA ALA A 341 -12.89 -19.76 6.97
C ALA A 341 -12.01 -20.19 5.77
N GLU A 342 -12.57 -20.23 4.56
CA GLU A 342 -11.82 -20.53 3.33
C GLU A 342 -10.79 -19.44 3.02
N ILE A 343 -11.13 -18.15 3.20
CA ILE A 343 -10.20 -17.03 3.05
C ILE A 343 -9.03 -17.19 4.02
N PHE A 344 -9.30 -17.44 5.30
CA PHE A 344 -8.22 -17.63 6.27
C PHE A 344 -7.37 -18.89 5.99
N ALA A 345 -7.97 -19.97 5.51
CA ALA A 345 -7.24 -21.18 5.13
C ALA A 345 -6.35 -20.99 3.89
N SER A 346 -6.58 -19.96 3.07
CA SER A 346 -5.74 -19.62 1.92
C SER A 346 -4.52 -18.76 2.27
N VAL A 347 -4.42 -18.29 3.51
CA VAL A 347 -3.27 -17.48 3.95
C VAL A 347 -2.06 -18.39 4.19
N PRO A 348 -0.87 -18.07 3.62
CA PRO A 348 0.34 -18.83 3.88
C PRO A 348 0.70 -18.90 5.36
N THR A 349 1.24 -20.03 5.80
CA THR A 349 1.77 -20.17 7.17
C THR A 349 2.91 -19.18 7.41
N GLN A 350 2.76 -18.34 8.44
CA GLN A 350 3.71 -17.30 8.83
C GLN A 350 4.29 -17.65 10.21
N LEU A 351 5.43 -18.34 10.20
CA LEU A 351 6.10 -18.75 11.44
C LEU A 351 6.99 -17.61 11.95
N SER A 352 7.00 -17.43 13.26
CA SER A 352 7.90 -16.50 13.94
C SER A 352 9.24 -17.18 14.22
N PHE A 353 10.30 -16.58 13.73
CA PHE A 353 11.67 -17.05 13.96
C PHE A 353 12.50 -15.99 14.65
N LEU A 354 13.51 -16.46 15.36
CA LEU A 354 14.60 -15.67 15.90
C LEU A 354 15.89 -16.30 15.41
N CYS A 355 16.71 -15.53 14.69
CA CYS A 355 18.00 -16.00 14.17
C CYS A 355 19.11 -15.04 14.52
N GLY A 356 20.34 -15.58 14.62
CA GLY A 356 21.54 -14.77 14.81
C GLY A 356 22.70 -15.27 13.97
N VAL A 357 23.63 -14.35 13.73
CA VAL A 357 24.89 -14.58 13.01
C VAL A 357 26.04 -13.95 13.81
N LEU A 358 27.15 -14.67 13.91
CA LEU A 358 28.37 -14.25 14.59
C LEU A 358 29.53 -14.27 13.61
N VAL A 359 30.27 -13.16 13.55
CA VAL A 359 31.34 -12.94 12.56
C VAL A 359 32.58 -12.37 13.25
N GLY A 360 33.74 -12.96 12.97
CA GLY A 360 35.04 -12.48 13.45
C GLY A 360 35.34 -12.88 14.88
N GLN A 361 35.80 -11.94 15.68
CA GLN A 361 36.23 -12.17 17.08
C GLN A 361 35.10 -11.87 18.06
N VAL A 362 35.13 -12.51 19.23
CA VAL A 362 34.16 -12.31 20.32
C VAL A 362 34.18 -10.88 20.86
N ALA A 363 35.34 -10.23 20.83
CA ALA A 363 35.56 -8.84 21.17
C ALA A 363 36.75 -8.30 20.36
N ASN A 364 36.95 -6.99 20.39
CA ASN A 364 38.14 -6.39 19.81
C ASN A 364 39.39 -6.74 20.63
N ASP A 365 40.55 -6.82 19.98
CA ASP A 365 41.84 -6.99 20.64
C ASP A 365 42.08 -5.89 21.68
N THR A 366 42.69 -6.25 22.80
CA THR A 366 42.99 -5.34 23.92
C THR A 366 44.50 -5.25 24.14
N TRP A 367 44.91 -4.35 25.02
CA TRP A 367 46.30 -4.28 25.46
C TRP A 367 46.80 -5.55 26.14
N GLN A 368 45.89 -6.38 26.66
CA GLN A 368 46.18 -7.66 27.29
C GLN A 368 46.40 -8.82 26.31
N GLY A 369 46.05 -8.62 25.01
CA GLY A 369 46.23 -9.64 23.99
C GLY A 369 45.09 -9.68 22.95
N LYS A 370 45.25 -10.66 22.05
CA LYS A 370 44.27 -10.95 21.00
C LYS A 370 43.08 -11.70 21.54
N GLN A 371 41.92 -11.38 21.06
CA GLN A 371 40.68 -12.10 21.38
C GLN A 371 40.53 -13.35 20.49
N ARG A 372 39.83 -14.36 21.01
CA ARG A 372 39.46 -15.53 20.20
C ARG A 372 38.39 -15.23 19.16
N ASN A 373 38.42 -15.98 18.09
CA ASN A 373 37.34 -15.96 17.12
C ASN A 373 36.08 -16.64 17.66
N TYR A 374 34.94 -16.25 17.16
CA TYR A 374 33.69 -17.01 17.32
C TYR A 374 33.87 -18.42 16.75
N ASP A 375 33.23 -19.39 17.39
CA ASP A 375 33.12 -20.76 16.91
C ASP A 375 31.72 -21.34 17.15
N TRP A 376 31.53 -22.61 16.79
CA TRP A 376 30.24 -23.29 16.92
C TRP A 376 29.71 -23.27 18.35
N SER A 377 30.56 -23.26 19.38
CA SER A 377 30.11 -23.25 20.77
C SER A 377 29.44 -21.95 21.18
N ASP A 378 29.83 -20.81 20.58
CA ASP A 378 29.18 -19.51 20.80
C ASP A 378 27.76 -19.50 20.24
N ALA A 379 27.57 -20.11 19.08
CA ALA A 379 26.23 -20.22 18.48
C ALA A 379 25.31 -21.16 19.27
N VAL A 380 25.88 -22.30 19.74
CA VAL A 380 25.16 -23.25 20.59
C VAL A 380 24.82 -22.60 21.94
N GLY A 381 25.79 -21.97 22.61
CA GLY A 381 25.57 -21.27 23.88
C GLY A 381 24.56 -20.13 23.80
N ALA A 382 24.43 -19.45 22.65
CA ALA A 382 23.40 -18.46 22.46
C ALA A 382 22.00 -19.08 22.55
N VAL A 383 21.77 -20.22 21.88
CA VAL A 383 20.48 -20.92 21.93
C VAL A 383 20.20 -21.48 23.32
N GLU A 384 21.21 -22.11 23.97
CA GLU A 384 21.10 -22.65 25.34
C GLU A 384 20.61 -21.59 26.32
N VAL A 385 21.22 -20.42 26.28
CA VAL A 385 20.83 -19.30 27.14
C VAL A 385 19.39 -18.86 26.89
N LEU A 386 18.99 -18.76 25.62
CA LEU A 386 17.62 -18.33 25.28
C LEU A 386 16.57 -19.36 25.71
N LEU A 387 16.83 -20.65 25.53
CA LEU A 387 15.96 -21.75 26.00
C LEU A 387 15.90 -21.81 27.52
N THR A 388 17.04 -21.68 28.19
CA THR A 388 17.13 -21.64 29.67
C THR A 388 16.37 -20.44 30.25
N LEU A 389 16.49 -19.26 29.62
CA LEU A 389 15.78 -18.05 30.03
C LEU A 389 14.25 -18.21 29.93
N MET A 390 13.79 -19.04 29.01
CA MET A 390 12.37 -19.39 28.87
C MET A 390 11.92 -20.53 29.82
N GLY A 391 12.85 -21.10 30.62
CA GLY A 391 12.55 -22.19 31.52
C GLY A 391 12.31 -23.53 30.82
N LEU A 392 12.83 -23.71 29.59
CA LEU A 392 12.60 -24.91 28.80
C LEU A 392 13.67 -25.96 29.01
N ASN A 393 13.26 -27.22 29.17
CA ASN A 393 14.15 -28.36 29.15
C ASN A 393 14.39 -28.78 27.68
N TYR A 394 15.62 -29.01 27.32
CA TYR A 394 16.00 -29.39 25.96
C TYR A 394 17.06 -30.50 25.95
N LYS A 395 17.12 -31.20 24.81
CA LYS A 395 18.21 -32.11 24.46
C LYS A 395 18.97 -31.54 23.27
N ILE A 396 20.26 -31.78 23.20
CA ILE A 396 21.11 -31.38 22.10
C ILE A 396 21.53 -32.64 21.35
N GLU A 397 21.31 -32.64 20.04
CA GLU A 397 21.71 -33.74 19.15
C GLU A 397 22.54 -33.17 17.99
N ARG A 398 23.32 -34.03 17.32
CA ARG A 398 24.05 -33.64 16.11
C ARG A 398 23.09 -33.50 14.95
N SER A 399 23.35 -32.51 14.10
CA SER A 399 22.55 -32.26 12.90
C SER A 399 23.46 -32.02 11.68
N ASP A 400 23.01 -32.41 10.50
CA ASP A 400 23.65 -32.15 9.22
C ASP A 400 22.83 -31.17 8.34
N LEU A 401 21.87 -30.48 8.97
CA LEU A 401 20.94 -29.61 8.30
C LEU A 401 21.63 -28.39 7.66
N ALA A 402 21.41 -28.15 6.38
CA ALA A 402 21.86 -26.92 5.73
C ALA A 402 21.18 -25.68 6.35
N PRO A 403 21.87 -24.55 6.49
CA PRO A 403 23.15 -24.18 5.87
C PRO A 403 24.39 -24.41 6.74
N TRP A 404 24.28 -25.18 7.79
CA TRP A 404 25.38 -25.43 8.73
C TRP A 404 26.34 -26.50 8.25
N HIS A 405 27.52 -26.51 8.86
CA HIS A 405 28.56 -27.54 8.63
C HIS A 405 28.11 -28.87 9.25
N PRO A 406 28.08 -29.99 8.53
CA PRO A 406 27.52 -31.25 9.02
C PRO A 406 28.24 -31.85 10.25
N GLY A 407 29.49 -31.48 10.47
CA GLY A 407 30.24 -31.89 11.66
C GLY A 407 30.20 -30.92 12.83
N ARG A 408 29.60 -29.72 12.68
CA ARG A 408 29.63 -28.62 13.65
C ARG A 408 28.29 -27.92 13.77
N CYS A 409 27.20 -28.69 13.70
CA CYS A 409 25.85 -28.25 13.89
C CYS A 409 25.17 -29.06 15.00
N ALA A 410 24.48 -28.36 15.86
CA ALA A 410 23.59 -28.90 16.88
C ALA A 410 22.13 -28.61 16.57
N GLU A 411 21.26 -29.58 16.85
CA GLU A 411 19.82 -29.44 16.88
C GLU A 411 19.34 -29.47 18.32
N PHE A 412 18.38 -28.58 18.65
CA PHE A 412 17.79 -28.51 19.98
C PHE A 412 16.37 -29.07 19.92
N ILE A 413 16.08 -30.00 20.80
CA ILE A 413 14.82 -30.72 20.88
C ILE A 413 14.12 -30.36 22.20
N VAL A 414 12.92 -29.81 22.11
CA VAL A 414 12.02 -29.51 23.23
C VAL A 414 10.74 -30.34 23.05
N ASP A 415 10.36 -31.10 24.09
CA ASP A 415 9.16 -31.97 24.06
C ASP A 415 9.11 -32.89 22.81
N GLY A 416 10.28 -33.44 22.45
CA GLY A 416 10.44 -34.37 21.32
C GLY A 416 10.36 -33.71 19.93
N LYS A 417 10.34 -32.36 19.84
CA LYS A 417 10.30 -31.62 18.58
C LYS A 417 11.55 -30.77 18.36
N PRO A 418 12.13 -30.74 17.16
CA PRO A 418 13.22 -29.85 16.84
C PRO A 418 12.75 -28.40 16.80
N VAL A 419 13.34 -27.55 17.64
CA VAL A 419 12.96 -26.14 17.77
C VAL A 419 14.03 -25.18 17.32
N ALA A 420 15.30 -25.58 17.35
CA ALA A 420 16.42 -24.71 17.00
C ALA A 420 17.59 -25.48 16.40
N HIS A 421 18.42 -24.75 15.63
CA HIS A 421 19.71 -25.23 15.11
C HIS A 421 20.78 -24.18 15.34
N ALA A 422 21.99 -24.61 15.66
CA ALA A 422 23.11 -23.69 15.87
C ALA A 422 24.44 -24.34 15.50
N GLY A 423 25.39 -23.58 14.99
CA GLY A 423 26.73 -24.06 14.67
C GLY A 423 27.48 -23.17 13.67
N GLU A 424 28.57 -23.70 13.13
CA GLU A 424 29.30 -23.06 12.04
C GLU A 424 28.53 -23.20 10.72
N LEU A 425 28.53 -22.13 9.91
CA LEU A 425 28.02 -22.20 8.55
C LEU A 425 28.90 -23.09 7.67
N HIS A 426 28.29 -23.74 6.70
CA HIS A 426 29.02 -24.52 5.71
C HIS A 426 30.01 -23.63 4.93
N PRO A 427 31.25 -24.03 4.66
CA PRO A 427 32.27 -23.21 3.97
C PRO A 427 31.78 -22.66 2.64
N ARG A 428 30.99 -23.42 1.88
CA ARG A 428 30.36 -22.93 0.64
C ARG A 428 29.45 -21.73 0.90
N VAL A 429 28.64 -21.77 1.95
CA VAL A 429 27.74 -20.67 2.30
C VAL A 429 28.54 -19.44 2.74
N VAL A 430 29.58 -19.64 3.55
CA VAL A 430 30.49 -18.56 3.98
C VAL A 430 31.12 -17.86 2.76
N ALA A 431 31.62 -18.63 1.79
CA ALA A 431 32.21 -18.11 0.57
C ALA A 431 31.20 -17.36 -0.31
N GLU A 432 29.97 -17.90 -0.48
CA GLU A 432 28.90 -17.27 -1.27
C GLU A 432 28.47 -15.89 -0.72
N PHE A 433 28.57 -15.69 0.59
CA PHE A 433 28.28 -14.41 1.25
C PHE A 433 29.53 -13.57 1.52
N ALA A 434 30.71 -13.97 1.01
CA ALA A 434 31.98 -13.27 1.23
C ALA A 434 32.23 -12.92 2.71
N LEU A 435 31.91 -13.84 3.61
CA LEU A 435 32.17 -13.73 5.04
C LEU A 435 33.52 -14.38 5.39
N PRO A 436 34.11 -14.02 6.53
CA PRO A 436 35.35 -14.68 6.98
C PRO A 436 35.07 -16.14 7.36
N ASP A 437 36.12 -16.94 7.26
CA ASP A 437 36.07 -18.36 7.65
C ASP A 437 35.48 -18.55 9.06
N ARG A 438 34.71 -19.65 9.22
CA ARG A 438 34.08 -20.05 10.48
C ARG A 438 33.01 -19.09 11.02
N ALA A 439 32.38 -18.28 10.15
CA ALA A 439 31.17 -17.57 10.56
C ALA A 439 30.11 -18.54 11.10
N CYS A 440 29.47 -18.17 12.20
CA CYS A 440 28.52 -19.03 12.91
C CYS A 440 27.09 -18.45 12.81
N ALA A 441 26.10 -19.32 12.89
CA ALA A 441 24.71 -18.91 12.89
C ALA A 441 23.84 -19.82 13.76
N TRP A 442 22.73 -19.28 14.21
CA TRP A 442 21.71 -20.04 14.92
C TRP A 442 20.30 -19.56 14.54
N GLY A 443 19.31 -20.42 14.77
CA GLY A 443 17.91 -20.07 14.50
C GLY A 443 16.96 -20.87 15.35
N ILE A 444 15.93 -20.20 15.90
CA ILE A 444 14.91 -20.74 16.77
C ILE A 444 13.55 -20.52 16.13
N ASN A 445 12.73 -21.55 16.04
CA ASN A 445 11.32 -21.45 15.69
C ASN A 445 10.52 -21.12 16.96
N LEU A 446 10.10 -19.86 17.11
CA LEU A 446 9.39 -19.41 18.30
C LEU A 446 7.97 -19.97 18.41
N ASP A 447 7.36 -20.36 17.30
CA ASP A 447 6.03 -20.93 17.28
C ASP A 447 6.04 -22.46 17.55
N ALA A 448 7.20 -23.09 17.51
CA ALA A 448 7.37 -24.49 17.93
C ALA A 448 7.61 -24.64 19.45
N LEU A 449 7.81 -23.53 20.16
CA LEU A 449 8.02 -23.53 21.60
C LEU A 449 6.68 -23.58 22.34
N PRO A 450 6.59 -24.29 23.49
CA PRO A 450 5.40 -24.36 24.33
C PRO A 450 4.98 -23.00 24.94
#